data_dbc8c18c6ea5f413abbd1d4ecb4614e9
#
_entry.id   dbc8c18c6ea5f413abbd1d4ecb4614e9
#
_cell.length_a   1.000
_cell.length_b   1.000
_cell.length_c   1.000
_cell.angle_alpha   90.00
_cell.angle_beta   90.00
_cell.angle_gamma   90.00
#
_symmetry.space_group_name_H-M   'P 1'
#
loop_
_entity.id
_entity.type
_entity.pdbx_description
1 polymer ?
#
loop_
_entity_poly.entity_id
_entity_poly.type
_entity_poly.pdbx_seq_one_letter_code
_entity_poly.pdbx_strand_id
1 'polypeptide(L)'
;MRRRLSLVFLALAASTAALAAGAGARSQDTKLALVAYSTPAAAYAQLIPAFQKTPDGAGVTFTQSYGASGDQSRAVIAGLPADVVNLSLAPDVDALVKAGLVDPNWNKQSYKGIVTDSVVVFVLRDGNPKHIKTWNDLLKPGVSVILPNPFTSGGARWDVMGAYGSWRRQGKTDAQAQANLLKLFQNVSVQDKSARDALNTFLSGKGDVLLTYESEAIAAQLKGSKIQYVIPRSDILIENPIAVLKNSSNKDEANQFLRFLRTPAAQQIFANNGYRPVVKSVLQANASKFPKRAGLFTIDQLGLGGWSKVQPRFFDPDKGIVAGIERKVGGATG
;
A
#
# COMPACT_ATOMS: atom_id res chain seq x y z
N MET A 1 -35.50 80.89 -51.95
CA MET A 1 -35.04 79.74 -52.70
C MET A 1 -33.89 79.13 -51.97
N ARG A 2 -34.07 78.18 -51.13
CA ARG A 2 -33.02 77.51 -50.31
C ARG A 2 -33.20 76.03 -50.50
N ARG A 3 -32.21 75.37 -51.09
CA ARG A 3 -32.12 73.93 -51.23
C ARG A 3 -31.49 73.40 -49.88
N ARG A 4 -32.16 72.46 -49.27
CA ARG A 4 -31.63 71.72 -48.15
C ARG A 4 -30.97 70.44 -48.65
N LEU A 5 -29.67 70.26 -48.42
CA LEU A 5 -28.97 69.01 -48.58
C LEU A 5 -29.16 68.19 -47.29
N SER A 6 -29.70 67.00 -47.41
CA SER A 6 -29.74 66.03 -46.35
C SER A 6 -28.55 65.08 -46.48
N LEU A 7 -27.67 65.09 -45.50
CA LEU A 7 -26.56 64.13 -45.31
C LEU A 7 -27.10 62.91 -44.63
N VAL A 8 -27.01 61.76 -45.30
CA VAL A 8 -27.29 60.46 -44.75
C VAL A 8 -25.99 59.92 -44.17
N PHE A 9 -25.91 59.81 -42.85
CA PHE A 9 -24.82 59.10 -42.16
C PHE A 9 -25.15 57.61 -42.13
N LEU A 10 -24.33 56.81 -42.84
CA LEU A 10 -24.37 55.34 -42.73
C LEU A 10 -23.48 54.94 -41.54
N ALA A 11 -24.09 54.52 -40.44
CA ALA A 11 -23.39 53.94 -39.31
C ALA A 11 -23.10 52.48 -39.55
N LEU A 12 -21.83 52.14 -39.79
CA LEU A 12 -21.35 50.78 -39.90
C LEU A 12 -21.14 50.25 -38.47
N ALA A 13 -22.09 49.43 -37.98
CA ALA A 13 -21.93 48.72 -36.71
C ALA A 13 -21.04 47.49 -36.91
N ALA A 14 -19.78 47.60 -36.52
CA ALA A 14 -18.86 46.48 -36.45
C ALA A 14 -19.20 45.61 -35.22
N SER A 15 -19.88 44.49 -35.44
CA SER A 15 -20.14 43.49 -34.41
C SER A 15 -18.86 42.69 -34.16
N THR A 16 -18.10 43.05 -33.14
CA THR A 16 -17.02 42.20 -32.58
C THR A 16 -17.65 41.09 -31.76
N ALA A 17 -17.82 39.93 -32.38
CA ALA A 17 -18.11 38.69 -31.64
C ALA A 17 -16.88 38.31 -30.81
N ALA A 18 -16.90 38.63 -29.53
CA ALA A 18 -15.93 38.11 -28.57
C ALA A 18 -16.22 36.61 -28.42
N LEU A 19 -15.37 35.77 -29.01
CA LEU A 19 -15.27 34.37 -28.62
C LEU A 19 -14.73 34.34 -27.18
N ALA A 20 -15.61 34.37 -26.21
CA ALA A 20 -15.32 33.96 -24.88
C ALA A 20 -15.10 32.45 -24.92
N ALA A 21 -13.83 32.04 -25.10
CA ALA A 21 -13.41 30.69 -24.82
C ALA A 21 -13.81 30.41 -23.38
N GLY A 22 -14.81 29.57 -23.21
CA GLY A 22 -15.25 29.09 -21.91
C GLY A 22 -14.13 28.29 -21.23
N ALA A 23 -13.25 29.00 -20.51
CA ALA A 23 -12.54 28.40 -19.42
C ALA A 23 -13.64 28.01 -18.43
N GLY A 24 -14.08 26.75 -18.48
CA GLY A 24 -15.02 26.21 -17.52
C GLY A 24 -14.47 26.51 -16.13
N ALA A 25 -15.15 27.40 -15.43
CA ALA A 25 -14.88 27.66 -14.02
C ALA A 25 -15.02 26.30 -13.31
N ARG A 26 -13.89 25.68 -12.94
CA ARG A 26 -13.87 24.65 -11.93
C ARG A 26 -14.31 25.35 -10.65
N SER A 27 -15.64 25.34 -10.41
CA SER A 27 -16.20 25.78 -9.16
C SER A 27 -16.25 24.60 -8.21
N GLN A 28 -15.79 24.83 -7.05
CA GLN A 28 -15.70 24.04 -5.83
C GLN A 28 -14.39 23.26 -5.68
N ASP A 29 -13.69 23.57 -4.58
CA ASP A 29 -12.57 22.79 -4.08
C ASP A 29 -13.02 21.35 -3.87
N THR A 30 -12.69 20.46 -4.82
CA THR A 30 -12.99 19.03 -4.70
C THR A 30 -12.21 18.47 -3.53
N LYS A 31 -12.89 17.79 -2.62
CA LYS A 31 -12.25 17.16 -1.47
C LYS A 31 -12.28 15.65 -1.60
N LEU A 32 -11.13 15.04 -1.85
CA LEU A 32 -10.96 13.59 -1.91
C LEU A 32 -10.67 13.02 -0.51
N ALA A 33 -11.30 11.91 -0.20
CA ALA A 33 -11.04 11.12 1.00
C ALA A 33 -10.14 9.93 0.63
N LEU A 34 -8.87 9.99 1.08
CA LEU A 34 -7.90 8.90 0.94
C LEU A 34 -7.89 8.06 2.22
N VAL A 35 -8.20 6.78 2.10
CA VAL A 35 -8.08 5.80 3.17
C VAL A 35 -6.97 4.82 2.81
N ALA A 36 -5.91 4.75 3.63
CA ALA A 36 -4.74 3.95 3.30
C ALA A 36 -4.23 3.12 4.48
N TYR A 37 -3.47 2.07 4.15
CA TYR A 37 -2.75 1.32 5.19
C TYR A 37 -1.68 2.20 5.87
N SER A 38 -1.08 1.72 6.97
CA SER A 38 -0.34 2.58 7.91
C SER A 38 0.96 3.19 7.38
N THR A 39 1.59 2.56 6.36
CA THR A 39 2.98 2.89 6.02
C THR A 39 3.15 4.04 5.02
N PRO A 40 2.25 4.31 4.02
CA PRO A 40 2.53 5.25 2.95
C PRO A 40 2.29 6.73 3.31
N ALA A 41 1.94 7.07 4.55
CA ALA A 41 1.64 8.46 4.94
C ALA A 41 2.75 9.45 4.54
N ALA A 42 4.03 9.09 4.73
CA ALA A 42 5.16 9.97 4.38
C ALA A 42 5.30 10.16 2.85
N ALA A 43 4.99 9.14 2.06
CA ALA A 43 4.98 9.26 0.61
C ALA A 43 3.80 10.14 0.14
N TYR A 44 2.60 9.93 0.69
CA TYR A 44 1.43 10.76 0.36
C TYR A 44 1.58 12.23 0.78
N ALA A 45 2.32 12.52 1.85
CA ALA A 45 2.66 13.90 2.23
C ALA A 45 3.46 14.64 1.14
N GLN A 46 4.14 13.91 0.24
CA GLN A 46 4.85 14.47 -0.91
C GLN A 46 4.04 14.35 -2.22
N LEU A 47 3.31 13.25 -2.39
CA LEU A 47 2.54 12.96 -3.59
C LEU A 47 1.34 13.89 -3.75
N ILE A 48 0.62 14.18 -2.66
CA ILE A 48 -0.55 15.05 -2.70
C ILE A 48 -0.17 16.47 -3.16
N PRO A 49 0.82 17.16 -2.57
CA PRO A 49 1.25 18.45 -3.08
C PRO A 49 1.80 18.41 -4.51
N ALA A 50 2.42 17.29 -4.92
CA ALA A 50 2.88 17.11 -6.29
C ALA A 50 1.70 16.96 -7.28
N PHE A 51 0.64 16.23 -6.90
CA PHE A 51 -0.59 16.15 -7.68
C PHE A 51 -1.29 17.50 -7.80
N GLN A 52 -1.41 18.24 -6.70
CA GLN A 52 -2.05 19.57 -6.67
C GLN A 52 -1.38 20.59 -7.60
N LYS A 53 -0.12 20.39 -7.97
CA LYS A 53 0.60 21.23 -8.94
C LYS A 53 0.32 20.85 -10.39
N THR A 54 -0.36 19.75 -10.65
CA THR A 54 -0.77 19.34 -12.00
C THR A 54 -2.09 20.01 -12.40
N PRO A 55 -2.39 20.14 -13.70
CA PRO A 55 -3.69 20.63 -14.14
C PRO A 55 -4.87 19.82 -13.59
N ASP A 56 -4.70 18.48 -13.47
CA ASP A 56 -5.73 17.58 -12.96
C ASP A 56 -5.94 17.69 -11.44
N GLY A 57 -4.91 18.11 -10.71
CA GLY A 57 -4.95 18.22 -9.26
C GLY A 57 -5.20 19.63 -8.72
N ALA A 58 -5.24 20.64 -9.59
CA ALA A 58 -5.49 22.03 -9.19
C ALA A 58 -6.88 22.16 -8.52
N GLY A 59 -6.93 22.73 -7.32
CA GLY A 59 -8.15 22.85 -6.53
C GLY A 59 -8.63 21.58 -5.82
N VAL A 60 -7.88 20.45 -5.94
CA VAL A 60 -8.21 19.22 -5.20
C VAL A 60 -7.56 19.24 -3.82
N THR A 61 -8.36 19.05 -2.79
CA THR A 61 -7.91 18.91 -1.40
C THR A 61 -8.12 17.47 -0.90
N PHE A 62 -7.50 17.10 0.22
CA PHE A 62 -7.56 15.73 0.72
C PHE A 62 -7.87 15.66 2.22
N THR A 63 -8.77 14.74 2.58
CA THR A 63 -8.76 14.13 3.91
C THR A 63 -8.01 12.81 3.82
N GLN A 64 -7.32 12.43 4.89
CA GLN A 64 -6.46 11.24 4.90
C GLN A 64 -6.71 10.44 6.17
N SER A 65 -6.84 9.11 6.03
CA SER A 65 -6.93 8.17 7.14
C SER A 65 -5.88 7.07 6.93
N TYR A 66 -5.06 6.81 7.96
CA TYR A 66 -4.02 5.79 7.93
C TYR A 66 -4.16 4.85 9.12
N GLY A 67 -4.08 3.54 8.88
CA GLY A 67 -4.21 2.55 9.94
C GLY A 67 -3.88 1.14 9.45
N ALA A 68 -4.15 0.14 10.27
CA ALA A 68 -4.01 -1.24 9.85
C ALA A 68 -4.93 -1.54 8.65
N SER A 69 -4.41 -2.21 7.62
CA SER A 69 -5.10 -2.35 6.32
C SER A 69 -6.48 -3.03 6.44
N GLY A 70 -6.56 -4.10 7.23
CA GLY A 70 -7.83 -4.77 7.48
C GLY A 70 -8.82 -3.91 8.26
N ASP A 71 -8.33 -3.12 9.24
CA ASP A 71 -9.18 -2.17 9.99
C ASP A 71 -9.70 -1.06 9.07
N GLN A 72 -8.85 -0.51 8.19
CA GLN A 72 -9.27 0.50 7.23
C GLN A 72 -10.33 -0.03 6.25
N SER A 73 -10.15 -1.27 5.76
CA SER A 73 -11.16 -1.91 4.91
C SER A 73 -12.50 -2.06 5.66
N ARG A 74 -12.47 -2.56 6.91
CA ARG A 74 -13.68 -2.68 7.75
C ARG A 74 -14.30 -1.33 8.06
N ALA A 75 -13.50 -0.31 8.34
CA ALA A 75 -14.01 1.05 8.61
C ALA A 75 -14.74 1.64 7.39
N VAL A 76 -14.22 1.45 6.18
CA VAL A 76 -14.89 1.88 4.94
C VAL A 76 -16.21 1.10 4.73
N ILE A 77 -16.22 -0.21 4.99
CA ILE A 77 -17.47 -1.01 4.96
C ILE A 77 -18.49 -0.50 5.98
N ALA A 78 -18.02 -0.07 7.16
CA ALA A 78 -18.85 0.50 8.21
C ALA A 78 -19.25 1.97 7.99
N GLY A 79 -18.87 2.59 6.85
CA GLY A 79 -19.30 3.93 6.46
C GLY A 79 -18.25 5.03 6.61
N LEU A 80 -16.97 4.71 6.89
CA LEU A 80 -15.91 5.72 6.80
C LEU A 80 -15.86 6.28 5.38
N PRO A 81 -16.02 7.61 5.17
CA PRO A 81 -15.97 8.19 3.85
C PRO A 81 -14.63 7.92 3.14
N ALA A 82 -14.70 7.44 1.92
CA ALA A 82 -13.53 7.20 1.07
C ALA A 82 -13.87 7.40 -0.40
N ASP A 83 -13.00 8.07 -1.13
CA ASP A 83 -13.00 8.14 -2.59
C ASP A 83 -11.96 7.18 -3.16
N VAL A 84 -10.81 7.10 -2.49
CA VAL A 84 -9.68 6.25 -2.86
C VAL A 84 -9.23 5.42 -1.68
N VAL A 85 -9.06 4.12 -1.89
CA VAL A 85 -8.43 3.22 -0.92
C VAL A 85 -7.09 2.73 -1.45
N ASN A 86 -6.03 2.83 -0.64
CA ASN A 86 -4.74 2.19 -0.89
C ASN A 86 -4.43 1.23 0.26
N LEU A 87 -4.66 -0.05 0.02
CA LEU A 87 -4.57 -1.09 1.06
C LEU A 87 -3.31 -1.92 0.90
N SER A 88 -2.99 -2.74 1.91
CA SER A 88 -1.79 -3.55 1.93
C SER A 88 -1.81 -4.71 0.95
N LEU A 89 -2.99 -5.33 0.75
CA LEU A 89 -3.15 -6.56 -0.04
C LEU A 89 -4.53 -6.65 -0.69
N ALA A 90 -4.62 -7.43 -1.76
CA ALA A 90 -5.85 -7.61 -2.53
C ALA A 90 -7.06 -8.07 -1.71
N PRO A 91 -6.98 -9.02 -0.75
CA PRO A 91 -8.14 -9.43 0.07
C PRO A 91 -8.85 -8.28 0.79
N ASP A 92 -8.14 -7.22 1.18
CA ASP A 92 -8.76 -6.09 1.87
C ASP A 92 -9.56 -5.22 0.87
N VAL A 93 -9.14 -5.15 -0.41
CA VAL A 93 -9.95 -4.56 -1.49
C VAL A 93 -11.11 -5.48 -1.89
N ASP A 94 -10.88 -6.79 -1.95
CA ASP A 94 -11.92 -7.78 -2.28
C ASP A 94 -13.05 -7.80 -1.24
N ALA A 95 -12.76 -7.46 0.02
CA ALA A 95 -13.79 -7.25 1.04
C ALA A 95 -14.70 -6.05 0.68
N LEU A 96 -14.14 -4.96 0.16
CA LEU A 96 -14.90 -3.82 -0.35
C LEU A 96 -15.69 -4.17 -1.62
N VAL A 97 -15.16 -5.04 -2.49
CA VAL A 97 -15.90 -5.57 -3.64
C VAL A 97 -17.12 -6.37 -3.17
N LYS A 98 -16.96 -7.24 -2.19
CA LYS A 98 -18.07 -8.03 -1.60
C LYS A 98 -19.13 -7.13 -0.96
N ALA A 99 -18.73 -6.01 -0.39
CA ALA A 99 -19.63 -4.99 0.15
C ALA A 99 -20.27 -4.09 -0.93
N GLY A 100 -19.96 -4.30 -2.23
CA GLY A 100 -20.48 -3.50 -3.34
C GLY A 100 -19.82 -2.12 -3.51
N LEU A 101 -18.79 -1.82 -2.74
CA LEU A 101 -18.14 -0.49 -2.67
C LEU A 101 -17.04 -0.29 -3.71
N VAL A 102 -16.44 -1.36 -4.23
CA VAL A 102 -15.40 -1.33 -5.26
C VAL A 102 -15.85 -2.17 -6.46
N ASP A 103 -15.41 -1.82 -7.66
CA ASP A 103 -15.71 -2.58 -8.88
C ASP A 103 -15.01 -3.95 -8.84
N PRO A 104 -15.71 -5.07 -9.17
CA PRO A 104 -15.09 -6.40 -9.21
C PRO A 104 -13.93 -6.51 -10.22
N ASN A 105 -13.84 -5.60 -11.18
CA ASN A 105 -12.76 -5.55 -12.16
C ASN A 105 -11.62 -4.58 -11.77
N TRP A 106 -11.55 -4.13 -10.51
CA TRP A 106 -10.54 -3.18 -10.03
C TRP A 106 -9.10 -3.57 -10.39
N ASN A 107 -8.80 -4.85 -10.48
CA ASN A 107 -7.48 -5.41 -10.78
C ASN A 107 -7.27 -5.80 -12.25
N LYS A 108 -8.24 -5.56 -13.14
CA LYS A 108 -8.11 -5.86 -14.57
C LYS A 108 -7.49 -4.74 -15.40
N GLN A 109 -7.24 -3.59 -14.78
CA GLN A 109 -6.59 -2.44 -15.40
C GLN A 109 -5.06 -2.58 -15.44
N SER A 110 -4.39 -1.59 -16.01
CA SER A 110 -2.93 -1.47 -16.00
C SER A 110 -2.37 -1.68 -14.59
N TYR A 111 -1.25 -2.38 -14.50
CA TYR A 111 -0.61 -2.74 -13.23
C TYR A 111 -1.47 -3.60 -12.30
N LYS A 112 -2.52 -4.26 -12.80
CA LYS A 112 -3.42 -5.14 -12.02
C LYS A 112 -3.97 -4.46 -10.75
N GLY A 113 -4.24 -3.16 -10.82
CA GLY A 113 -4.69 -2.39 -9.65
C GLY A 113 -3.60 -2.08 -8.62
N ILE A 114 -2.35 -2.47 -8.85
CA ILE A 114 -1.23 -2.23 -7.93
C ILE A 114 -0.64 -0.83 -8.16
N VAL A 115 -0.21 -0.18 -7.10
CA VAL A 115 0.42 1.15 -7.13
C VAL A 115 1.87 1.15 -6.70
N THR A 116 2.27 0.26 -5.81
CA THR A 116 3.65 0.02 -5.38
C THR A 116 3.87 -1.43 -5.04
N ASP A 117 5.12 -1.87 -5.14
CA ASP A 117 5.58 -3.15 -4.62
C ASP A 117 6.50 -2.95 -3.41
N SER A 118 6.72 -4.01 -2.66
CA SER A 118 7.69 -4.11 -1.58
C SER A 118 8.15 -5.56 -1.41
N VAL A 119 8.96 -5.82 -0.38
CA VAL A 119 9.34 -7.15 0.06
C VAL A 119 9.32 -7.19 1.58
N VAL A 120 9.25 -8.38 2.17
CA VAL A 120 9.39 -8.55 3.61
C VAL A 120 10.86 -8.40 3.98
N VAL A 121 11.14 -7.66 5.05
CA VAL A 121 12.50 -7.53 5.59
C VAL A 121 12.53 -7.90 7.07
N PHE A 122 13.69 -8.34 7.51
CA PHE A 122 14.04 -8.47 8.92
C PHE A 122 14.76 -7.19 9.35
N VAL A 123 14.07 -6.30 10.08
CA VAL A 123 14.70 -5.16 10.70
C VAL A 123 15.38 -5.62 11.97
N LEU A 124 16.64 -5.29 12.12
CA LEU A 124 17.54 -5.83 13.12
C LEU A 124 18.17 -4.71 13.97
N ARG A 125 18.56 -5.05 15.17
CA ARG A 125 19.40 -4.18 15.98
C ARG A 125 20.73 -3.91 15.29
N ASP A 126 21.34 -2.78 15.59
CA ASP A 126 22.66 -2.45 15.05
C ASP A 126 23.67 -3.55 15.33
N GLY A 127 24.50 -3.89 14.34
CA GLY A 127 25.45 -4.98 14.39
C GLY A 127 24.85 -6.40 14.32
N ASN A 128 23.51 -6.55 14.26
CA ASN A 128 22.83 -7.86 14.21
C ASN A 128 23.36 -8.89 15.24
N PRO A 129 23.26 -8.62 16.53
CA PRO A 129 23.89 -9.44 17.58
C PRO A 129 23.38 -10.88 17.64
N LYS A 130 22.17 -11.16 17.12
CA LYS A 130 21.59 -12.51 17.03
C LYS A 130 21.94 -13.23 15.72
N HIS A 131 22.72 -12.61 14.83
CA HIS A 131 23.14 -13.16 13.53
C HIS A 131 21.97 -13.66 12.67
N ILE A 132 20.84 -12.93 12.67
CA ILE A 132 19.62 -13.28 11.94
C ILE A 132 19.80 -12.92 10.45
N LYS A 133 19.65 -13.92 9.55
CA LYS A 133 19.80 -13.77 8.11
C LYS A 133 18.71 -14.50 7.31
N THR A 134 18.11 -15.51 7.89
CA THR A 134 17.18 -16.43 7.24
C THR A 134 15.91 -16.62 8.06
N TRP A 135 14.84 -17.08 7.41
CA TRP A 135 13.60 -17.45 8.10
C TRP A 135 13.81 -18.50 9.20
N ASN A 136 14.79 -19.40 9.05
CA ASN A 136 15.10 -20.41 10.06
C ASN A 136 15.76 -19.81 11.32
N ASP A 137 16.44 -18.69 11.18
CA ASP A 137 17.05 -18.02 12.34
C ASP A 137 15.99 -17.46 13.30
N LEU A 138 14.79 -17.14 12.78
CA LEU A 138 13.65 -16.68 13.57
C LEU A 138 13.05 -17.80 14.45
N LEU A 139 13.38 -19.07 14.17
CA LEU A 139 12.88 -20.23 14.90
C LEU A 139 13.79 -20.62 16.08
N LYS A 140 14.95 -19.97 16.22
CA LYS A 140 15.91 -20.28 17.28
C LYS A 140 15.36 -19.85 18.65
N PRO A 141 15.56 -20.67 19.71
CA PRO A 141 15.20 -20.28 21.06
C PRO A 141 15.89 -18.97 21.47
N GLY A 142 15.18 -18.11 22.19
CA GLY A 142 15.69 -16.84 22.67
C GLY A 142 15.81 -15.73 21.64
N VAL A 143 15.24 -15.91 20.45
CA VAL A 143 15.00 -14.82 19.49
C VAL A 143 13.64 -14.20 19.75
N SER A 144 13.62 -12.91 20.03
CA SER A 144 12.38 -12.14 20.27
C SER A 144 11.95 -11.45 18.98
N VAL A 145 10.84 -11.91 18.40
CA VAL A 145 10.29 -11.42 17.14
C VAL A 145 9.17 -10.42 17.42
N ILE A 146 9.15 -9.30 16.70
CA ILE A 146 7.99 -8.43 16.59
C ILE A 146 7.33 -8.71 15.24
N LEU A 147 6.04 -8.99 15.26
CA LEU A 147 5.20 -9.25 14.09
C LEU A 147 3.86 -8.54 14.31
N PRO A 148 3.37 -7.70 13.39
CA PRO A 148 2.03 -7.14 13.54
C PRO A 148 0.95 -8.23 13.59
N ASN A 149 -0.22 -7.93 14.14
CA ASN A 149 -1.32 -8.90 14.22
C ASN A 149 -1.89 -9.20 12.81
N PRO A 150 -1.92 -10.46 12.34
CA PRO A 150 -2.40 -10.83 11.00
C PRO A 150 -3.90 -10.59 10.77
N PHE A 151 -4.68 -10.40 11.82
CA PHE A 151 -6.13 -10.17 11.72
C PHE A 151 -6.49 -8.70 11.58
N THR A 152 -5.55 -7.79 11.87
CA THR A 152 -5.70 -6.35 11.63
C THR A 152 -4.77 -5.85 10.53
N SER A 153 -3.50 -6.29 10.54
CA SER A 153 -2.45 -5.84 9.63
C SER A 153 -2.35 -6.70 8.38
N GLY A 154 -2.52 -6.07 7.21
CA GLY A 154 -2.20 -6.73 5.95
C GLY A 154 -0.71 -7.02 5.79
N GLY A 155 0.18 -6.19 6.40
CA GLY A 155 1.62 -6.44 6.44
C GLY A 155 1.96 -7.77 7.08
N ALA A 156 1.35 -8.06 8.23
CA ALA A 156 1.56 -9.33 8.92
C ALA A 156 1.13 -10.55 8.08
N ARG A 157 0.09 -10.41 7.24
CA ARG A 157 -0.29 -11.48 6.31
C ARG A 157 0.79 -11.73 5.26
N TRP A 158 1.45 -10.67 4.78
CA TRP A 158 2.61 -10.80 3.91
C TRP A 158 3.78 -11.47 4.63
N ASP A 159 4.06 -11.10 5.87
CA ASP A 159 5.13 -11.70 6.68
C ASP A 159 4.92 -13.19 6.88
N VAL A 160 3.69 -13.60 7.23
CA VAL A 160 3.30 -15.01 7.35
C VAL A 160 3.46 -15.77 6.04
N MET A 161 2.98 -15.19 4.92
CA MET A 161 3.07 -15.85 3.62
C MET A 161 4.50 -15.87 3.07
N GLY A 162 5.32 -14.87 3.39
CA GLY A 162 6.74 -14.84 3.09
C GLY A 162 7.50 -15.96 3.80
N ALA A 163 7.25 -16.15 5.09
CA ALA A 163 7.82 -17.23 5.89
C ALA A 163 7.36 -18.60 5.37
N TYR A 164 6.06 -18.83 5.31
CA TYR A 164 5.48 -20.08 4.83
C TYR A 164 5.97 -20.44 3.42
N GLY A 165 5.86 -19.49 2.49
CA GLY A 165 6.26 -19.67 1.10
C GLY A 165 7.75 -19.96 0.95
N SER A 166 8.60 -19.32 1.75
CA SER A 166 10.02 -19.58 1.76
C SER A 166 10.33 -21.02 2.17
N TRP A 167 9.70 -21.56 3.21
CA TRP A 167 9.89 -22.97 3.60
C TRP A 167 9.34 -23.95 2.57
N ARG A 168 8.19 -23.65 1.97
CA ARG A 168 7.63 -24.46 0.86
C ARG A 168 8.61 -24.54 -0.32
N ARG A 169 9.22 -23.43 -0.69
CA ARG A 169 10.22 -23.36 -1.78
C ARG A 169 11.55 -24.04 -1.44
N GLN A 170 11.83 -24.26 -0.15
CA GLN A 170 12.93 -25.08 0.33
C GLN A 170 12.60 -26.57 0.38
N GLY A 171 11.46 -27.01 -0.15
CA GLY A 171 11.02 -28.40 -0.19
C GLY A 171 10.31 -28.90 1.07
N LYS A 172 9.99 -28.00 2.05
CA LYS A 172 9.23 -28.43 3.20
C LYS A 172 7.79 -28.79 2.80
N THR A 173 7.23 -29.83 3.40
CA THR A 173 5.83 -30.18 3.25
C THR A 173 4.93 -29.09 3.84
N ASP A 174 3.64 -29.12 3.51
CA ASP A 174 2.67 -28.19 4.10
C ASP A 174 2.65 -28.26 5.64
N ALA A 175 2.59 -29.47 6.19
CA ALA A 175 2.62 -29.69 7.64
C ALA A 175 3.93 -29.16 8.29
N GLN A 176 5.07 -29.36 7.64
CA GLN A 176 6.35 -28.84 8.14
C GLN A 176 6.40 -27.31 8.11
N ALA A 177 5.87 -26.68 7.05
CA ALA A 177 5.83 -25.21 6.97
C ALA A 177 4.89 -24.63 8.02
N GLN A 178 3.73 -25.28 8.28
CA GLN A 178 2.83 -24.88 9.36
C GLN A 178 3.46 -25.07 10.76
N ALA A 179 4.20 -26.17 10.98
CA ALA A 179 4.93 -26.37 12.24
C ALA A 179 6.00 -25.30 12.44
N ASN A 180 6.66 -24.85 11.38
CA ASN A 180 7.62 -23.73 11.45
C ASN A 180 6.91 -22.40 11.72
N LEU A 181 5.72 -22.16 11.18
CA LEU A 181 4.91 -20.99 11.54
C LEU A 181 4.58 -21.00 13.04
N LEU A 182 4.17 -22.13 13.60
CA LEU A 182 3.91 -22.24 15.05
C LEU A 182 5.17 -21.89 15.85
N LYS A 183 6.37 -22.40 15.47
CA LYS A 183 7.63 -22.05 16.12
C LYS A 183 7.96 -20.57 15.99
N LEU A 184 7.71 -19.96 14.83
CA LEU A 184 7.88 -18.52 14.64
C LEU A 184 6.99 -17.74 15.61
N PHE A 185 5.70 -18.09 15.69
CA PHE A 185 4.74 -17.43 16.57
C PHE A 185 5.05 -17.63 18.07
N GLN A 186 5.65 -18.75 18.46
CA GLN A 186 6.16 -18.96 19.83
C GLN A 186 7.28 -17.97 20.20
N ASN A 187 8.01 -17.46 19.21
CA ASN A 187 9.05 -16.45 19.40
C ASN A 187 8.53 -15.00 19.24
N VAL A 188 7.25 -14.82 18.86
CA VAL A 188 6.65 -13.49 18.76
C VAL A 188 6.35 -12.96 20.15
N SER A 189 7.01 -11.88 20.52
CA SER A 189 6.88 -11.26 21.84
C SER A 189 5.90 -10.09 21.86
N VAL A 190 5.64 -9.46 20.70
CA VAL A 190 4.70 -8.33 20.54
C VAL A 190 3.98 -8.44 19.22
N GLN A 191 2.66 -8.20 19.24
CA GLN A 191 1.81 -8.09 18.08
C GLN A 191 1.05 -6.76 18.09
N ASP A 192 1.59 -5.78 17.39
CA ASP A 192 0.93 -4.47 17.23
C ASP A 192 -0.18 -4.51 16.17
N LYS A 193 -1.09 -3.55 16.20
CA LYS A 193 -2.20 -3.47 15.23
C LYS A 193 -1.74 -3.29 13.78
N SER A 194 -0.67 -2.52 13.56
CA SER A 194 -0.18 -2.17 12.23
C SER A 194 1.33 -2.32 12.10
N ALA A 195 1.84 -2.37 10.86
CA ALA A 195 3.27 -2.40 10.58
C ALA A 195 3.99 -1.14 11.11
N ARG A 196 3.34 0.04 11.07
CA ARG A 196 3.90 1.28 11.61
C ARG A 196 4.01 1.22 13.13
N ASP A 197 3.00 0.69 13.83
CA ASP A 197 3.05 0.55 15.28
C ASP A 197 4.14 -0.44 15.68
N ALA A 198 4.27 -1.57 14.97
CA ALA A 198 5.31 -2.55 15.19
C ALA A 198 6.73 -1.97 14.99
N LEU A 199 6.92 -1.10 13.98
CA LEU A 199 8.19 -0.38 13.83
C LEU A 199 8.45 0.53 15.02
N ASN A 200 7.47 1.29 15.50
CA ASN A 200 7.62 2.16 16.67
C ASN A 200 7.96 1.36 17.92
N THR A 201 7.30 0.22 18.12
CA THR A 201 7.59 -0.73 19.22
C THR A 201 9.02 -1.27 19.12
N PHE A 202 9.47 -1.66 17.92
CA PHE A 202 10.85 -2.07 17.71
C PHE A 202 11.82 -0.92 18.02
N LEU A 203 11.61 0.27 17.47
CA LEU A 203 12.48 1.43 17.69
C LEU A 203 12.53 1.87 19.17
N SER A 204 11.50 1.59 19.96
CA SER A 204 11.50 1.81 21.42
C SER A 204 12.38 0.82 22.21
N GLY A 205 13.03 -0.12 21.55
CA GLY A 205 13.99 -1.06 22.17
C GLY A 205 13.45 -2.48 22.39
N LYS A 206 12.21 -2.81 22.01
CA LYS A 206 11.63 -4.16 22.17
C LYS A 206 12.02 -5.07 21.01
N GLY A 207 12.16 -6.36 21.28
CA GLY A 207 12.46 -7.41 20.31
C GLY A 207 13.88 -7.39 19.74
N ASP A 208 14.32 -8.50 19.17
CA ASP A 208 15.59 -8.65 18.48
C ASP A 208 15.44 -8.38 16.97
N VAL A 209 14.27 -8.71 16.43
CA VAL A 209 13.94 -8.60 15.02
C VAL A 209 12.47 -8.18 14.84
N LEU A 210 12.23 -7.31 13.85
CA LEU A 210 10.91 -6.96 13.38
C LEU A 210 10.72 -7.47 11.94
N LEU A 211 9.61 -8.15 11.68
CA LEU A 211 9.16 -8.45 10.33
C LEU A 211 8.30 -7.29 9.82
N THR A 212 8.64 -6.74 8.67
CA THR A 212 7.90 -5.61 8.09
C THR A 212 8.28 -5.38 6.62
N TYR A 213 7.76 -4.29 6.04
CA TYR A 213 8.08 -3.85 4.68
C TYR A 213 9.50 -3.25 4.57
N GLU A 214 10.12 -3.44 3.40
CA GLU A 214 11.38 -2.76 3.06
C GLU A 214 11.26 -1.24 3.18
N SER A 215 10.11 -0.66 2.80
CA SER A 215 9.85 0.78 2.91
C SER A 215 9.89 1.29 4.35
N GLU A 216 9.47 0.49 5.34
CA GLU A 216 9.52 0.88 6.75
C GLU A 216 10.96 0.93 7.27
N ALA A 217 11.78 -0.05 6.89
CA ALA A 217 13.21 -0.06 7.24
C ALA A 217 13.95 1.14 6.65
N ILE A 218 13.72 1.41 5.35
CA ILE A 218 14.31 2.55 4.65
C ILE A 218 13.84 3.87 5.28
N ALA A 219 12.55 4.02 5.56
CA ALA A 219 12.01 5.23 6.19
C ALA A 219 12.61 5.47 7.59
N ALA A 220 12.83 4.43 8.37
CA ALA A 220 13.49 4.53 9.68
C ALA A 220 14.96 4.98 9.55
N GLN A 221 15.70 4.40 8.60
CA GLN A 221 17.08 4.79 8.32
C GLN A 221 17.19 6.25 7.83
N LEU A 222 16.28 6.67 6.94
CA LEU A 222 16.22 8.08 6.47
C LEU A 222 15.95 9.07 7.60
N LYS A 223 15.30 8.62 8.68
CA LYS A 223 15.08 9.41 9.92
C LYS A 223 16.23 9.29 10.93
N GLY A 224 17.33 8.63 10.56
CA GLY A 224 18.51 8.50 11.41
C GLY A 224 18.46 7.37 12.43
N SER A 225 17.50 6.45 12.35
CA SER A 225 17.45 5.29 13.22
C SER A 225 18.64 4.36 12.98
N LYS A 226 19.35 3.98 14.05
CA LYS A 226 20.48 3.02 14.01
C LYS A 226 19.95 1.59 13.94
N ILE A 227 19.51 1.18 12.78
CA ILE A 227 19.00 -0.16 12.49
C ILE A 227 19.67 -0.71 11.22
N GLN A 228 19.71 -2.03 11.12
CA GLN A 228 20.04 -2.75 9.89
C GLN A 228 18.80 -3.49 9.41
N TYR A 229 18.76 -3.88 8.15
CA TYR A 229 17.75 -4.81 7.68
C TYR A 229 18.35 -5.82 6.70
N VAL A 230 17.74 -7.00 6.67
CA VAL A 230 18.07 -8.09 5.78
C VAL A 230 16.83 -8.45 4.98
N ILE A 231 16.99 -8.59 3.66
CA ILE A 231 15.99 -9.22 2.80
C ILE A 231 16.36 -10.69 2.69
N PRO A 232 15.54 -11.64 3.17
CA PRO A 232 15.87 -13.05 3.08
C PRO A 232 16.03 -13.50 1.62
N ARG A 233 16.85 -14.54 1.39
CA ARG A 233 17.14 -15.01 0.04
C ARG A 233 15.91 -15.49 -0.73
N SER A 234 14.99 -16.19 -0.05
CA SER A 234 13.68 -16.57 -0.55
C SER A 234 12.66 -15.68 0.15
N ASP A 235 11.89 -14.91 -0.61
CA ASP A 235 10.99 -13.90 -0.06
C ASP A 235 9.79 -13.64 -0.97
N ILE A 236 8.73 -13.06 -0.42
CA ILE A 236 7.52 -12.75 -1.15
C ILE A 236 7.54 -11.31 -1.70
N LEU A 237 7.09 -11.16 -2.96
CA LEU A 237 6.77 -9.85 -3.50
C LEU A 237 5.47 -9.37 -2.89
N ILE A 238 5.53 -8.26 -2.22
CA ILE A 238 4.37 -7.53 -1.69
C ILE A 238 3.83 -6.63 -2.79
N GLU A 239 2.55 -6.77 -3.11
CA GLU A 239 1.83 -5.99 -4.12
C GLU A 239 0.75 -5.16 -3.43
N ASN A 240 0.92 -3.83 -3.39
CA ASN A 240 -0.01 -2.93 -2.68
C ASN A 240 -1.07 -2.37 -3.64
N PRO A 241 -2.34 -2.76 -3.46
CA PRO A 241 -3.44 -2.34 -4.33
C PRO A 241 -3.95 -0.94 -4.02
N ILE A 242 -4.52 -0.32 -5.05
CA ILE A 242 -5.25 0.95 -4.96
C ILE A 242 -6.53 0.86 -5.78
N ALA A 243 -7.63 1.40 -5.27
CA ALA A 243 -8.91 1.40 -5.96
C ALA A 243 -9.72 2.68 -5.67
N VAL A 244 -10.58 3.05 -6.62
CA VAL A 244 -11.60 4.11 -6.44
C VAL A 244 -12.90 3.47 -5.99
N LEU A 245 -13.62 4.13 -5.07
CA LEU A 245 -14.91 3.66 -4.58
C LEU A 245 -16.01 3.92 -5.63
N LYS A 246 -16.93 2.96 -5.78
CA LYS A 246 -18.07 3.07 -6.72
C LYS A 246 -19.06 4.17 -6.36
N ASN A 247 -19.20 4.45 -5.08
CA ASN A 247 -20.10 5.48 -4.54
C ASN A 247 -19.40 6.83 -4.33
N SER A 248 -18.15 6.99 -4.73
CA SER A 248 -17.49 8.30 -4.76
C SER A 248 -18.29 9.29 -5.61
N SER A 249 -18.54 10.49 -5.10
CA SER A 249 -19.07 11.61 -5.89
C SER A 249 -18.00 12.31 -6.72
N ASN A 250 -16.71 12.02 -6.46
CA ASN A 250 -15.54 12.66 -7.08
C ASN A 250 -14.74 11.65 -7.91
N LYS A 251 -15.44 10.78 -8.69
CA LYS A 251 -14.81 9.67 -9.42
C LYS A 251 -13.77 10.12 -10.43
N ASP A 252 -14.00 11.23 -11.08
CA ASP A 252 -13.09 11.73 -12.12
C ASP A 252 -11.78 12.19 -11.51
N GLU A 253 -11.81 12.97 -10.44
CA GLU A 253 -10.64 13.44 -9.71
C GLU A 253 -9.92 12.27 -9.01
N ALA A 254 -10.67 11.32 -8.44
CA ALA A 254 -10.10 10.11 -7.86
C ALA A 254 -9.35 9.28 -8.92
N ASN A 255 -9.92 9.11 -10.12
CA ASN A 255 -9.24 8.43 -11.23
C ASN A 255 -8.06 9.24 -11.78
N GLN A 256 -8.14 10.57 -11.82
CA GLN A 256 -7.02 11.45 -12.16
C GLN A 256 -5.87 11.26 -11.17
N PHE A 257 -6.17 11.21 -9.87
CA PHE A 257 -5.19 10.94 -8.84
C PHE A 257 -4.55 9.55 -9.01
N LEU A 258 -5.33 8.50 -9.29
CA LEU A 258 -4.79 7.16 -9.58
C LEU A 258 -3.84 7.17 -10.79
N ARG A 259 -4.21 7.87 -11.85
CA ARG A 259 -3.33 8.03 -13.04
C ARG A 259 -2.03 8.74 -12.68
N PHE A 260 -2.13 9.84 -11.92
CA PHE A 260 -0.96 10.58 -11.44
C PHE A 260 -0.01 9.68 -10.64
N LEU A 261 -0.52 8.87 -9.70
CA LEU A 261 0.30 7.99 -8.87
C LEU A 261 1.12 6.97 -9.69
N ARG A 262 0.72 6.70 -10.94
CA ARG A 262 1.43 5.82 -11.88
C ARG A 262 2.31 6.56 -12.88
N THR A 263 2.45 7.88 -12.76
CA THR A 263 3.41 8.63 -13.57
C THR A 263 4.85 8.36 -13.08
N PRO A 264 5.86 8.49 -13.96
CA PRO A 264 7.25 8.33 -13.55
C PRO A 264 7.65 9.26 -12.39
N ALA A 265 7.15 10.49 -12.38
CA ALA A 265 7.43 11.47 -11.30
C ALA A 265 6.87 11.00 -9.95
N ALA A 266 5.61 10.58 -9.89
CA ALA A 266 5.00 10.07 -8.67
C ALA A 266 5.66 8.76 -8.20
N GLN A 267 6.00 7.87 -9.12
CA GLN A 267 6.69 6.62 -8.82
C GLN A 267 8.12 6.87 -8.30
N GLN A 268 8.78 7.94 -8.75
CA GLN A 268 10.07 8.35 -8.17
C GLN A 268 9.92 8.83 -6.73
N ILE A 269 8.82 9.54 -6.40
CA ILE A 269 8.51 9.92 -5.01
C ILE A 269 8.32 8.66 -4.15
N PHE A 270 7.58 7.67 -4.64
CA PHE A 270 7.46 6.37 -3.96
C PHE A 270 8.82 5.70 -3.77
N ALA A 271 9.67 5.65 -4.81
CA ALA A 271 11.02 5.09 -4.73
C ALA A 271 11.90 5.80 -3.68
N ASN A 272 11.83 7.12 -3.59
CA ASN A 272 12.55 7.91 -2.61
C ASN A 272 12.12 7.57 -1.16
N ASN A 273 10.87 7.17 -0.98
CA ASN A 273 10.30 6.72 0.29
C ASN A 273 10.41 5.20 0.53
N GLY A 274 11.21 4.48 -0.27
CA GLY A 274 11.51 3.06 -0.05
C GLY A 274 10.53 2.07 -0.68
N TYR A 275 9.56 2.52 -1.46
CA TYR A 275 8.62 1.67 -2.20
C TYR A 275 9.22 1.26 -3.55
N ARG A 276 9.07 0.00 -3.92
CA ARG A 276 9.47 -0.50 -5.25
C ARG A 276 8.48 -0.01 -6.31
N PRO A 277 8.93 0.76 -7.31
CA PRO A 277 8.05 1.26 -8.36
C PRO A 277 7.44 0.14 -9.21
N VAL A 278 6.17 0.28 -9.57
CA VAL A 278 5.52 -0.60 -10.57
C VAL A 278 5.82 -0.14 -12.01
N VAL A 279 6.23 1.12 -12.19
CA VAL A 279 6.67 1.64 -13.50
C VAL A 279 8.09 1.16 -13.78
N LYS A 280 8.23 0.30 -14.79
CA LYS A 280 9.48 -0.43 -15.09
C LYS A 280 10.69 0.47 -15.29
N SER A 281 10.54 1.61 -15.99
CA SER A 281 11.64 2.55 -16.21
C SER A 281 12.15 3.17 -14.91
N VAL A 282 11.23 3.51 -13.98
CA VAL A 282 11.58 4.05 -12.66
C VAL A 282 12.23 2.97 -11.79
N LEU A 283 11.70 1.74 -11.80
CA LEU A 283 12.33 0.63 -11.09
C LEU A 283 13.75 0.36 -11.58
N GLN A 284 13.98 0.40 -12.89
CA GLN A 284 15.31 0.23 -13.49
C GLN A 284 16.26 1.38 -13.10
N ALA A 285 15.80 2.62 -13.11
CA ALA A 285 16.57 3.78 -12.66
C ALA A 285 16.95 3.71 -11.17
N ASN A 286 16.21 2.96 -10.36
CA ASN A 286 16.45 2.74 -8.94
C ASN A 286 16.99 1.33 -8.63
N ALA A 287 17.63 0.64 -9.61
CA ALA A 287 18.09 -0.74 -9.46
C ALA A 287 19.14 -0.93 -8.36
N SER A 288 19.95 0.07 -8.06
CA SER A 288 20.93 0.04 -6.94
C SER A 288 20.21 -0.04 -5.58
N LYS A 289 19.09 0.67 -5.43
CA LYS A 289 18.25 0.64 -4.22
C LYS A 289 17.39 -0.63 -4.16
N PHE A 290 16.84 -1.05 -5.29
CA PHE A 290 15.92 -2.18 -5.42
C PHE A 290 16.47 -3.23 -6.39
N PRO A 291 17.54 -3.95 -6.05
CA PRO A 291 18.14 -4.93 -6.93
C PRO A 291 17.16 -6.08 -7.24
N LYS A 292 17.23 -6.58 -8.46
CA LYS A 292 16.52 -7.81 -8.86
C LYS A 292 16.96 -8.98 -8.00
N ARG A 293 16.02 -9.76 -7.48
CA ARG A 293 16.29 -10.88 -6.59
C ARG A 293 15.74 -12.19 -7.17
N ALA A 294 16.59 -13.17 -7.37
CA ALA A 294 16.21 -14.45 -7.96
C ALA A 294 15.29 -15.31 -7.07
N GLY A 295 15.33 -15.09 -5.74
CA GLY A 295 14.52 -15.83 -4.77
C GLY A 295 13.15 -15.21 -4.48
N LEU A 296 12.80 -14.09 -5.14
CA LEU A 296 11.51 -13.43 -4.95
C LEU A 296 10.39 -14.23 -5.64
N PHE A 297 9.26 -14.39 -4.96
CA PHE A 297 8.08 -15.08 -5.46
C PHE A 297 6.81 -14.28 -5.17
N THR A 298 5.78 -14.47 -5.99
CA THR A 298 4.44 -13.90 -5.76
C THR A 298 3.55 -14.88 -5.02
N ILE A 299 2.42 -14.40 -4.50
CA ILE A 299 1.41 -15.25 -3.86
C ILE A 299 0.90 -16.36 -4.83
N ASP A 300 0.75 -16.02 -6.11
CA ASP A 300 0.28 -16.95 -7.13
C ASP A 300 1.30 -18.07 -7.42
N GLN A 301 2.61 -17.74 -7.34
CA GLN A 301 3.69 -18.72 -7.54
C GLN A 301 3.85 -19.74 -6.41
N LEU A 302 3.09 -19.59 -5.31
CA LEU A 302 3.02 -20.62 -4.26
C LEU A 302 2.15 -21.83 -4.65
N GLY A 303 1.38 -21.75 -5.73
CA GLY A 303 0.50 -22.84 -6.18
C GLY A 303 -0.68 -23.11 -5.24
N LEU A 304 -1.06 -22.13 -4.41
CA LEU A 304 -2.14 -22.23 -3.43
C LEU A 304 -3.48 -21.69 -3.94
N GLY A 305 -3.56 -21.24 -5.20
CA GLY A 305 -4.76 -20.65 -5.80
C GLY A 305 -4.93 -19.15 -5.51
N GLY A 306 -3.82 -18.43 -5.26
CA GLY A 306 -3.80 -16.99 -5.03
C GLY A 306 -4.50 -16.58 -3.74
N TRP A 307 -4.69 -15.28 -3.56
CA TRP A 307 -5.30 -14.72 -2.35
C TRP A 307 -6.72 -15.22 -2.09
N SER A 308 -7.50 -15.52 -3.14
CA SER A 308 -8.87 -16.03 -3.00
C SER A 308 -8.96 -17.37 -2.23
N LYS A 309 -7.91 -18.17 -2.27
CA LYS A 309 -7.79 -19.43 -1.53
C LYS A 309 -6.93 -19.30 -0.28
N VAL A 310 -5.91 -18.48 -0.32
CA VAL A 310 -5.01 -18.24 0.82
C VAL A 310 -5.73 -17.53 1.96
N GLN A 311 -6.52 -16.49 1.66
CA GLN A 311 -7.21 -15.72 2.69
C GLN A 311 -8.11 -16.58 3.60
N PRO A 312 -9.07 -17.38 3.10
CA PRO A 312 -9.90 -18.23 3.96
C PRO A 312 -9.13 -19.39 4.60
N ARG A 313 -8.09 -19.91 3.93
CA ARG A 313 -7.32 -21.03 4.46
C ARG A 313 -6.41 -20.63 5.62
N PHE A 314 -5.76 -19.46 5.53
CA PHE A 314 -4.76 -19.05 6.51
C PHE A 314 -5.30 -18.05 7.53
N PHE A 315 -6.18 -17.13 7.12
CA PHE A 315 -6.54 -15.92 7.87
C PHE A 315 -8.05 -15.81 8.19
N ASP A 316 -8.81 -16.90 8.02
CA ASP A 316 -10.15 -16.97 8.61
C ASP A 316 -10.00 -16.92 10.14
N PRO A 317 -10.71 -16.02 10.86
CA PRO A 317 -10.52 -15.83 12.30
C PRO A 317 -10.93 -17.06 13.13
N ASP A 318 -11.82 -17.91 12.61
CA ASP A 318 -12.32 -19.08 13.32
C ASP A 318 -11.58 -20.36 12.94
N LYS A 319 -11.36 -20.58 11.63
CA LYS A 319 -10.92 -21.86 11.05
C LYS A 319 -9.54 -21.81 10.41
N GLY A 320 -8.99 -20.60 10.22
CA GLY A 320 -7.71 -20.39 9.55
C GLY A 320 -6.54 -21.01 10.29
N ILE A 321 -5.52 -21.40 9.53
CA ILE A 321 -4.27 -21.96 10.08
C ILE A 321 -3.67 -21.02 11.12
N VAL A 322 -3.61 -19.70 10.82
CA VAL A 322 -3.04 -18.70 11.71
C VAL A 322 -3.87 -18.54 12.98
N ALA A 323 -5.21 -18.55 12.87
CA ALA A 323 -6.08 -18.54 14.04
C ALA A 323 -5.83 -19.74 14.98
N GLY A 324 -5.62 -20.93 14.38
CA GLY A 324 -5.25 -22.12 15.13
C GLY A 324 -3.89 -22.01 15.84
N ILE A 325 -2.94 -21.31 15.21
CA ILE A 325 -1.63 -21.02 15.78
C ILE A 325 -1.76 -20.00 16.92
N GLU A 326 -2.46 -18.88 16.70
CA GLU A 326 -2.68 -17.84 17.72
C GLU A 326 -3.31 -18.41 18.99
N ARG A 327 -4.33 -19.23 18.86
CA ARG A 327 -4.93 -19.92 20.04
C ARG A 327 -3.92 -20.78 20.82
N LYS A 328 -2.94 -21.39 20.14
CA LYS A 328 -1.90 -22.22 20.80
C LYS A 328 -0.85 -21.38 21.52
N VAL A 329 -0.60 -20.16 21.07
CA VAL A 329 0.40 -19.26 21.66
C VAL A 329 -0.21 -18.17 22.56
N GLY A 330 -1.54 -18.14 22.71
CA GLY A 330 -2.26 -17.16 23.51
C GLY A 330 -2.44 -15.80 22.84
N GLY A 331 -2.33 -15.74 21.51
CA GLY A 331 -2.53 -14.53 20.72
C GLY A 331 -4.01 -14.25 20.41
N ALA A 332 -4.28 -13.03 19.91
CA ALA A 332 -5.64 -12.57 19.55
C ALA A 332 -5.95 -12.82 18.07
N THR A 333 -7.18 -13.25 17.77
CA THR A 333 -7.66 -13.54 16.41
C THR A 333 -8.65 -12.49 15.87
N GLY A 334 -8.91 -11.40 16.59
CA GLY A 334 -9.84 -10.34 16.21
C GLY A 334 -9.71 -9.11 17.05
#